data_91b797810dca108ad6b93daa7b23757b
#
_entry.id   91b797810dca108ad6b93daa7b23757b
#
_cell.length_a   1.000
_cell.length_b   1.000
_cell.length_c   1.000
_cell.angle_alpha   90.00
_cell.angle_beta   90.00
_cell.angle_gamma   90.00
#
_symmetry.space_group_name_H-M   'P 1'
#
loop_
_entity.id
_entity.type
_entity.pdbx_description
1 polymer ?
#
loop_
_entity_poly.entity_id
_entity_poly.type
_entity_poly.pdbx_seq_one_letter_code
_entity_poly.pdbx_strand_id
1 'polypeptide(L)'
;MTHWFHLKCAALRRPEPVIETLESTDVAVADKDELLREAKLGVTYRRLPRVNAAGRAATGRANCRHCREPIVKDAWRISLVYYEDGRFMPSGFVHLSCVAAYFETTDVMGRVKHFSPGLTGADLEEIRSQIG
;
A
#
# COMPACT_ATOMS: atom_id res chain seq x y z
N MET A 1 -4.80 18.30 -8.48
CA MET A 1 -5.82 18.76 -7.55
C MET A 1 -5.66 18.10 -6.20
N THR A 2 -5.41 18.94 -5.20
CA THR A 2 -5.06 18.49 -3.86
C THR A 2 -6.14 17.65 -3.17
N HIS A 3 -7.42 18.00 -3.37
CA HIS A 3 -8.52 17.25 -2.76
C HIS A 3 -8.58 15.81 -3.20
N TRP A 4 -8.42 15.56 -4.49
CA TRP A 4 -8.43 14.20 -5.04
C TRP A 4 -7.30 13.36 -4.47
N PHE A 5 -6.09 13.93 -4.41
CA PHE A 5 -4.92 13.24 -3.87
C PHE A 5 -5.12 12.86 -2.40
N HIS A 6 -5.61 13.79 -1.57
CA HIS A 6 -5.84 13.54 -0.15
C HIS A 6 -6.94 12.51 0.08
N LEU A 7 -8.00 12.54 -0.72
CA LEU A 7 -9.09 11.59 -0.62
C LEU A 7 -8.61 10.17 -0.97
N LYS A 8 -7.79 10.02 -1.99
CA LYS A 8 -7.22 8.72 -2.35
C LYS A 8 -6.27 8.22 -1.27
N CYS A 9 -5.42 9.07 -0.70
CA CYS A 9 -4.58 8.70 0.43
C CYS A 9 -5.42 8.19 1.60
N ALA A 10 -6.51 8.88 1.94
CA ALA A 10 -7.41 8.48 3.02
C ALA A 10 -8.05 7.13 2.72
N ALA A 11 -8.49 6.89 1.48
CA ALA A 11 -9.10 5.63 1.07
C ALA A 11 -8.12 4.45 1.22
N LEU A 12 -6.84 4.68 0.94
CA LEU A 12 -5.82 3.63 1.01
C LEU A 12 -5.29 3.40 2.43
N ARG A 13 -5.25 4.44 3.26
CA ARG A 13 -4.70 4.39 4.61
C ARG A 13 -5.74 4.14 5.69
N ARG A 14 -6.89 4.78 5.56
CA ARG A 14 -7.98 4.70 6.55
C ARG A 14 -9.31 4.55 5.83
N PRO A 15 -9.60 3.34 5.32
CA PRO A 15 -10.72 3.12 4.43
C PRO A 15 -12.10 3.28 5.08
N GLU A 16 -12.26 2.95 6.36
CA GLU A 16 -13.56 2.93 7.00
C GLU A 16 -14.26 4.31 6.99
N PRO A 17 -13.62 5.40 7.44
CA PRO A 17 -14.25 6.72 7.39
C PRO A 17 -14.53 7.20 5.97
N VAL A 18 -13.69 6.81 5.00
CA VAL A 18 -13.88 7.20 3.60
C VAL A 18 -15.08 6.50 3.01
N ILE A 19 -15.26 5.21 3.28
CA ILE A 19 -16.45 4.47 2.83
C ILE A 19 -17.71 5.14 3.34
N GLU A 20 -17.79 5.42 4.64
CA GLU A 20 -18.92 6.07 5.26
C GLU A 20 -19.21 7.43 4.61
N THR A 21 -18.20 8.24 4.43
CA THR A 21 -18.33 9.57 3.81
C THR A 21 -18.81 9.48 2.37
N LEU A 22 -18.22 8.59 1.56
CA LEU A 22 -18.58 8.44 0.15
C LEU A 22 -19.98 7.87 -0.04
N GLU A 23 -20.40 6.95 0.82
CA GLU A 23 -21.74 6.37 0.75
C GLU A 23 -22.83 7.33 1.21
N SER A 24 -22.53 8.23 2.14
CA SER A 24 -23.48 9.20 2.69
C SER A 24 -23.51 10.53 1.93
N THR A 25 -22.56 10.77 1.04
CA THR A 25 -22.43 12.05 0.32
C THR A 25 -22.91 11.90 -1.11
N ASP A 26 -23.77 12.81 -1.52
CA ASP A 26 -24.37 12.85 -2.85
C ASP A 26 -23.52 13.71 -3.82
N VAL A 27 -22.23 13.75 -3.61
CA VAL A 27 -21.30 14.50 -4.45
C VAL A 27 -20.79 13.62 -5.58
N ALA A 28 -20.90 14.10 -6.81
CA ALA A 28 -20.31 13.46 -7.95
C ALA A 28 -18.79 13.61 -7.89
N VAL A 29 -18.13 12.62 -7.36
CA VAL A 29 -16.67 12.57 -7.33
C VAL A 29 -16.24 11.70 -8.50
N ALA A 30 -15.39 12.24 -9.38
CA ALA A 30 -14.76 11.44 -10.42
C ALA A 30 -13.99 10.31 -9.73
N ASP A 31 -14.10 9.10 -10.23
CA ASP A 31 -13.44 7.93 -9.66
C ASP A 31 -13.95 7.50 -8.28
N LYS A 32 -15.18 7.90 -7.91
CA LYS A 32 -15.79 7.48 -6.65
C LYS A 32 -15.83 5.95 -6.52
N ASP A 33 -16.18 5.26 -7.59
CA ASP A 33 -16.25 3.79 -7.61
C ASP A 33 -14.86 3.17 -7.36
N GLU A 34 -13.81 3.74 -7.94
CA GLU A 34 -12.45 3.30 -7.69
C GLU A 34 -12.04 3.51 -6.24
N LEU A 35 -12.35 4.67 -5.67
CA LEU A 35 -12.07 4.98 -4.27
C LEU A 35 -12.78 4.01 -3.34
N LEU A 36 -14.05 3.74 -3.59
CA LEU A 36 -14.82 2.79 -2.79
C LEU A 36 -14.25 1.39 -2.89
N ARG A 37 -13.85 0.97 -4.09
CA ARG A 37 -13.25 -0.35 -4.30
C ARG A 37 -11.96 -0.50 -3.49
N GLU A 38 -11.06 0.48 -3.57
CA GLU A 38 -9.80 0.45 -2.84
C GLU A 38 -10.02 0.50 -1.33
N ALA A 39 -10.96 1.33 -0.87
CA ALA A 39 -11.28 1.41 0.54
C ALA A 39 -11.87 0.11 1.07
N LYS A 40 -12.77 -0.53 0.32
CA LYS A 40 -13.37 -1.81 0.69
C LYS A 40 -12.34 -2.94 0.72
N LEU A 41 -11.38 -2.94 -0.21
CA LEU A 41 -10.24 -3.86 -0.16
C LEU A 41 -9.45 -3.71 1.14
N GLY A 42 -9.20 -2.48 1.56
CA GLY A 42 -8.49 -2.20 2.80
C GLY A 42 -9.22 -2.69 4.04
N VAL A 43 -10.56 -2.69 4.02
CA VAL A 43 -11.36 -3.26 5.12
C VAL A 43 -11.33 -4.78 5.10
N THR A 44 -11.43 -5.38 3.91
CA THR A 44 -11.41 -6.84 3.74
C THR A 44 -10.07 -7.44 4.16
N TYR A 45 -8.98 -6.79 3.76
CA TYR A 45 -7.61 -7.23 4.05
C TYR A 45 -6.97 -6.26 5.03
N ARG A 46 -7.03 -6.57 6.30
CA ARG A 46 -6.66 -5.65 7.40
C ARG A 46 -5.24 -5.08 7.31
N ARG A 47 -4.31 -5.82 6.73
CA ARG A 47 -2.92 -5.36 6.60
C ARG A 47 -2.68 -4.52 5.35
N LEU A 48 -3.60 -4.55 4.40
CA LEU A 48 -3.43 -3.83 3.13
C LEU A 48 -3.20 -2.32 3.32
N PRO A 49 -3.91 -1.62 4.22
CA PRO A 49 -3.63 -0.20 4.47
C PRO A 49 -2.22 0.09 5.01
N ARG A 50 -1.46 -0.93 5.42
CA ARG A 50 -0.08 -0.76 5.89
C ARG A 50 0.92 -0.57 4.75
N VAL A 51 0.55 -0.82 3.50
CA VAL A 51 1.44 -0.59 2.35
C VAL A 51 1.84 0.88 2.33
N ASN A 52 3.15 1.15 2.36
CA ASN A 52 3.67 2.50 2.19
C ASN A 52 4.21 2.70 0.78
N ALA A 53 5.37 2.13 0.50
CA ALA A 53 6.01 2.32 -0.80
C ALA A 53 6.81 1.07 -1.17
N ALA A 54 7.11 0.92 -2.46
CA ALA A 54 8.05 -0.08 -2.93
C ALA A 54 9.38 0.59 -3.27
N GLY A 55 10.47 -0.10 -3.02
CA GLY A 55 11.81 0.40 -3.32
C GLY A 55 12.83 -0.71 -3.17
N ARG A 56 14.08 -0.41 -3.52
CA ARG A 56 15.17 -1.34 -3.34
C ARG A 56 15.77 -1.19 -1.96
N ALA A 57 16.19 -2.30 -1.37
CA ALA A 57 16.80 -2.30 -0.04
C ALA A 57 18.16 -1.58 -0.09
N ALA A 58 18.32 -0.57 0.76
CA ALA A 58 19.57 0.19 0.83
C ALA A 58 20.70 -0.64 1.45
N THR A 59 20.35 -1.57 2.34
CA THR A 59 21.31 -2.48 3.01
C THR A 59 20.69 -3.87 3.11
N GLY A 60 21.48 -4.85 3.49
CA GLY A 60 20.98 -6.21 3.76
C GLY A 60 20.64 -6.46 5.23
N ARG A 61 20.42 -5.41 6.03
CA ARG A 61 20.23 -5.52 7.48
C ARG A 61 18.79 -5.73 7.93
N ALA A 62 17.82 -5.31 7.12
CA ALA A 62 16.42 -5.46 7.49
C ALA A 62 15.94 -6.90 7.28
N ASN A 63 15.06 -7.34 8.18
CA ASN A 63 14.41 -8.64 8.04
C ASN A 63 12.96 -8.45 7.61
N CYS A 64 12.46 -9.39 6.82
CA CYS A 64 11.06 -9.39 6.39
C CYS A 64 10.13 -9.58 7.60
N ARG A 65 9.08 -8.79 7.67
CA ARG A 65 8.09 -8.89 8.75
C ARG A 65 7.28 -10.18 8.70
N HIS A 66 7.22 -10.82 7.57
CA HIS A 66 6.47 -12.07 7.42
C HIS A 66 7.32 -13.31 7.67
N CYS A 67 8.37 -13.51 6.86
CA CYS A 67 9.17 -14.73 6.95
C CYS A 67 10.36 -14.64 7.92
N ARG A 68 10.66 -13.43 8.39
CA ARG A 68 11.77 -13.14 9.32
C ARG A 68 13.16 -13.32 8.73
N GLU A 69 13.25 -13.65 7.44
CA GLU A 69 14.52 -13.76 6.75
C GLU A 69 15.05 -12.40 6.31
N PRO A 70 16.38 -12.23 6.17
CA PRO A 70 16.94 -10.97 5.72
C PRO A 70 16.47 -10.59 4.31
N ILE A 71 16.29 -9.28 4.09
CA ILE A 71 16.03 -8.73 2.77
C ILE A 71 17.39 -8.29 2.23
N VAL A 72 17.87 -8.94 1.17
CA VAL A 72 19.20 -8.65 0.62
C VAL A 72 19.27 -7.25 0.04
N LYS A 73 20.47 -6.66 0.06
CA LYS A 73 20.70 -5.34 -0.53
C LYS A 73 20.28 -5.33 -2.00
N ASP A 74 19.69 -4.24 -2.42
CA ASP A 74 19.19 -3.99 -3.78
C ASP A 74 17.98 -4.82 -4.19
N ALA A 75 17.46 -5.70 -3.32
CA ALA A 75 16.22 -6.40 -3.59
C ALA A 75 15.03 -5.46 -3.45
N TRP A 76 13.99 -5.67 -4.27
CA TRP A 76 12.73 -4.95 -4.11
C TRP A 76 12.05 -5.38 -2.81
N ARG A 77 11.47 -4.39 -2.14
CA ARG A 77 10.72 -4.63 -0.90
C ARG A 77 9.58 -3.61 -0.79
N ILE A 78 8.57 -3.95 0.00
CA ILE A 78 7.49 -3.01 0.33
C ILE A 78 7.70 -2.55 1.76
N SER A 79 7.77 -1.23 1.95
CA SER A 79 7.83 -0.63 3.27
C SER A 79 6.43 -0.55 3.86
N LEU A 80 6.34 -0.72 5.18
CA LEU A 80 5.08 -0.76 5.91
C LEU A 80 4.98 0.44 6.84
N VAL A 81 3.74 0.87 7.10
CA VAL A 81 3.44 1.88 8.11
C VAL A 81 2.28 1.39 8.96
N TYR A 82 2.16 1.94 10.16
CA TYR A 82 0.97 1.78 10.98
C TYR A 82 0.57 3.14 11.53
N TYR A 83 -0.70 3.27 11.86
CA TYR A 83 -1.26 4.51 12.39
C TYR A 83 -1.33 4.44 13.91
N GLU A 84 -0.67 5.38 14.58
CA GLU A 84 -0.65 5.46 16.04
C GLU A 84 -0.55 6.92 16.48
N ASP A 85 -1.35 7.30 17.47
CA ASP A 85 -1.36 8.64 18.05
C ASP A 85 -1.49 9.76 17.01
N GLY A 86 -2.36 9.57 16.02
CA GLY A 86 -2.64 10.57 15.00
C GLY A 86 -1.64 10.67 13.88
N ARG A 87 -0.68 9.74 13.78
CA ARG A 87 0.34 9.77 12.72
C ARG A 87 0.70 8.37 12.24
N PHE A 88 1.27 8.32 11.04
CA PHE A 88 1.77 7.07 10.46
C PHE A 88 3.24 6.88 10.82
N MET A 89 3.56 5.71 11.35
CA MET A 89 4.91 5.35 11.79
C MET A 89 5.48 4.23 10.93
N PRO A 90 6.79 4.26 10.61
CA PRO A 90 7.43 3.14 9.92
C PRO A 90 7.27 1.84 10.71
N SER A 91 6.95 0.76 10.01
CA SER A 91 6.67 -0.53 10.64
C SER A 91 7.53 -1.68 10.10
N GLY A 92 8.49 -1.41 9.23
CA GLY A 92 9.38 -2.40 8.66
C GLY A 92 9.11 -2.66 7.19
N PHE A 93 9.50 -3.86 6.73
CA PHE A 93 9.48 -4.22 5.31
C PHE A 93 9.04 -5.66 5.13
N VAL A 94 8.54 -5.98 3.93
CA VAL A 94 8.27 -7.36 3.52
C VAL A 94 8.87 -7.63 2.14
N HIS A 95 9.29 -8.87 1.90
CA HIS A 95 9.70 -9.32 0.57
C HIS A 95 8.52 -9.24 -0.40
N LEU A 96 8.79 -9.01 -1.69
CA LEU A 96 7.73 -9.11 -2.71
C LEU A 96 7.14 -10.52 -2.76
N SER A 97 7.96 -11.53 -2.58
CA SER A 97 7.50 -12.93 -2.54
C SER A 97 6.62 -13.25 -1.34
N CYS A 98 6.63 -12.41 -0.31
CA CYS A 98 5.79 -12.58 0.89
C CYS A 98 4.51 -11.75 0.86
N VAL A 99 4.29 -10.95 -0.17
CA VAL A 99 3.14 -10.05 -0.27
C VAL A 99 1.82 -10.80 -0.14
N ALA A 100 1.63 -11.86 -0.93
CA ALA A 100 0.38 -12.62 -0.91
C ALA A 100 0.11 -13.21 0.48
N ALA A 101 1.11 -13.71 1.16
CA ALA A 101 0.96 -14.31 2.49
C ALA A 101 0.75 -13.25 3.56
N TYR A 102 1.49 -12.13 3.51
CA TYR A 102 1.40 -11.09 4.54
C TYR A 102 0.09 -10.29 4.44
N PHE A 103 -0.26 -9.84 3.24
CA PHE A 103 -1.48 -9.03 3.04
C PHE A 103 -2.71 -9.87 2.75
N GLU A 104 -2.54 -11.16 2.53
CA GLU A 104 -3.61 -12.10 2.14
C GLU A 104 -4.22 -11.78 0.78
N THR A 105 -3.52 -10.97 -0.02
CA THR A 105 -3.92 -10.59 -1.38
C THR A 105 -2.68 -10.15 -2.16
N THR A 106 -2.73 -10.28 -3.49
CA THR A 106 -1.70 -9.73 -4.39
C THR A 106 -2.11 -8.36 -4.96
N ASP A 107 -3.29 -7.86 -4.62
CA ASP A 107 -3.83 -6.61 -5.17
C ASP A 107 -3.27 -5.38 -4.46
N VAL A 108 -1.96 -5.18 -4.60
CA VAL A 108 -1.22 -4.09 -3.95
C VAL A 108 -0.72 -3.02 -4.91
N MET A 109 -0.80 -3.25 -6.23
CA MET A 109 -0.19 -2.35 -7.21
C MET A 109 -0.79 -0.95 -7.22
N GLY A 110 -2.08 -0.81 -6.97
CA GLY A 110 -2.71 0.51 -6.86
C GLY A 110 -2.06 1.36 -5.76
N ARG A 111 -1.79 0.75 -4.62
CA ARG A 111 -1.14 1.41 -3.49
C ARG A 111 0.33 1.69 -3.77
N VAL A 112 1.03 0.73 -4.35
CA VAL A 112 2.44 0.89 -4.75
C VAL A 112 2.59 2.08 -5.68
N LYS A 113 1.76 2.18 -6.72
CA LYS A 113 1.80 3.30 -7.67
C LYS A 113 1.54 4.64 -6.97
N HIS A 114 0.55 4.68 -6.11
CA HIS A 114 0.14 5.93 -5.45
C HIS A 114 1.24 6.46 -4.51
N PHE A 115 1.84 5.57 -3.72
CA PHE A 115 2.84 5.97 -2.72
C PHE A 115 4.28 5.93 -3.24
N SER A 116 4.49 5.51 -4.47
CA SER A 116 5.82 5.44 -5.09
C SER A 116 5.81 6.10 -6.48
N PRO A 117 5.51 7.40 -6.56
CA PRO A 117 5.34 8.07 -7.85
C PRO A 117 6.63 8.17 -8.67
N GLY A 118 7.78 7.95 -8.06
CA GLY A 118 9.08 7.96 -8.76
C GLY A 118 9.42 6.69 -9.53
N LEU A 119 8.61 5.64 -9.40
CA LEU A 119 8.88 4.38 -10.10
C LEU A 119 8.51 4.48 -11.58
N THR A 120 9.34 3.89 -12.44
CA THR A 120 9.07 3.82 -13.88
C THR A 120 8.11 2.67 -14.19
N GLY A 121 7.58 2.62 -15.41
CA GLY A 121 6.76 1.49 -15.86
C GLY A 121 7.54 0.16 -15.81
N ALA A 122 8.83 0.17 -16.14
CA ALA A 122 9.68 -1.00 -16.06
C ALA A 122 9.85 -1.47 -14.60
N ASP A 123 10.02 -0.55 -13.66
CA ASP A 123 10.10 -0.88 -12.24
C ASP A 123 8.82 -1.54 -11.76
N LEU A 124 7.67 -0.99 -12.15
CA LEU A 124 6.36 -1.54 -11.75
C LEU A 124 6.14 -2.96 -12.29
N GLU A 125 6.56 -3.21 -13.54
CA GLU A 125 6.45 -4.55 -14.11
C GLU A 125 7.37 -5.55 -13.40
N GLU A 126 8.58 -5.14 -13.06
CA GLU A 126 9.52 -5.97 -12.30
C GLU A 126 8.94 -6.30 -10.92
N ILE A 127 8.40 -5.32 -10.23
CA ILE A 127 7.76 -5.52 -8.93
C ILE A 127 6.59 -6.50 -9.06
N ARG A 128 5.72 -6.25 -10.04
CA ARG A 128 4.56 -7.12 -10.26
C ARG A 128 4.96 -8.57 -10.50
N SER A 129 6.03 -8.78 -11.27
CA SER A 129 6.49 -10.14 -11.59
C SER A 129 7.04 -10.90 -10.38
N GLN A 130 7.46 -10.20 -9.35
CA GLN A 130 8.04 -10.78 -8.14
C GLN A 130 7.02 -10.98 -7.01
N ILE A 131 5.85 -10.38 -7.11
CA ILE A 131 4.80 -10.55 -6.11
C ILE A 131 4.26 -11.97 -6.17
N GLY A 132 4.38 -12.67 -5.05
CA GLY A 132 3.95 -14.06 -4.95
C GLY A 132 2.91 -14.32 -3.89
#